data_a565306ccf019c0ff1e39b2c4c4dd39a
#
_entry.id   a565306ccf019c0ff1e39b2c4c4dd39a
#
_cell.length_a   1.000
_cell.length_b   1.000
_cell.length_c   1.000
_cell.angle_alpha   90.00
_cell.angle_beta   90.00
_cell.angle_gamma   90.00
#
_symmetry.space_group_name_H-M   'P 1'
#
loop_
_entity.id
_entity.type
_entity.pdbx_description
1 polymer ?
#
loop_
_entity_poly.entity_id
_entity_poly.type
_entity_poly.pdbx_seq_one_letter_code
_entity_poly.pdbx_strand_id
1 'polypeptide(L)'
;LDEEKVNACRESLRDGKGWTIVYGHAAAEIVSAPDKLIYADMARWEIQMRSRRKEVNGLGVENREEAPSYHYKRGYFIDWIVCDNLKKKVLPKVDYWLDTHIVGTPKMISGETLKEGLEKTAHTPFRVVPFFDPAPWGGQWMKEVCDLDKKQDNFGWCFDCVPEENSLYLKVAGELFEIPSNDLVFYKTRDLLGGPVEARFGQDFPIRFDFLDTMGGGNLSLQVHPVTQYIRDTFGIYYTQDESYYLLDAEEDATVYLGLKTGVNPDEMIAALNDSQQTGKPFDTEKYVNKWPAKRHDHYLIPAGTVHCSGAGAMVLEISATPSIFTFKLWDWGRLGLDGLPRPXXXXXXXX
;
A
#
# COMPACT_ATOMS: atom_id res chain seq x y z
N LEU A 1 19.29 -14.55 -6.82
CA LEU A 1 20.70 -14.29 -6.52
C LEU A 1 21.59 -14.88 -7.61
N ASP A 2 22.72 -14.24 -7.83
CA ASP A 2 23.72 -14.71 -8.78
C ASP A 2 24.53 -15.82 -8.11
N GLU A 3 24.44 -17.03 -8.62
CA GLU A 3 25.05 -18.21 -8.00
C GLU A 3 26.56 -18.08 -7.90
N GLU A 4 27.21 -17.54 -8.93
CA GLU A 4 28.65 -17.38 -8.90
C GLU A 4 29.10 -16.44 -7.80
N LYS A 5 28.40 -15.33 -7.67
CA LYS A 5 28.73 -14.35 -6.63
C LYS A 5 28.46 -14.89 -5.23
N VAL A 6 27.35 -15.64 -5.07
CA VAL A 6 27.03 -16.26 -3.79
C VAL A 6 28.15 -17.26 -3.41
N ASN A 7 28.54 -18.10 -4.36
CA ASN A 7 29.60 -19.09 -4.10
C ASN A 7 30.92 -18.42 -3.78
N ALA A 8 31.25 -17.33 -4.49
CA ALA A 8 32.49 -16.60 -4.20
C ALA A 8 32.46 -16.01 -2.79
N CYS A 9 31.32 -15.48 -2.39
CA CYS A 9 31.14 -14.93 -1.04
C CYS A 9 31.31 -16.04 0.01
N ARG A 10 30.63 -17.17 -0.20
CA ARG A 10 30.76 -18.32 0.71
C ARG A 10 32.19 -18.77 0.85
N GLU A 11 32.91 -18.83 -0.27
CA GLU A 11 34.30 -19.24 -0.28
C GLU A 11 35.14 -18.29 0.59
N SER A 12 34.91 -17.00 0.48
CA SER A 12 35.68 -16.01 1.23
C SER A 12 35.40 -16.09 2.74
N LEU A 13 34.32 -16.71 3.15
CA LEU A 13 33.97 -16.84 4.58
C LEU A 13 34.57 -18.11 5.21
N ARG A 14 35.11 -19.01 4.41
CA ARG A 14 35.47 -20.36 4.86
C ARG A 14 36.54 -20.36 5.91
N ASP A 15 37.58 -19.54 5.77
CA ASP A 15 38.74 -19.53 6.64
C ASP A 15 38.73 -18.38 7.65
N GLY A 16 37.55 -17.79 7.89
CA GLY A 16 37.45 -16.70 8.83
C GLY A 16 37.74 -17.11 10.25
N LYS A 17 38.38 -16.23 11.00
CA LYS A 17 38.69 -16.43 12.41
C LYS A 17 38.03 -15.32 13.23
N GLY A 18 37.63 -15.66 14.45
CA GLY A 18 36.98 -14.71 15.31
C GLY A 18 35.54 -14.49 14.86
N TRP A 19 35.03 -13.29 15.05
CA TRP A 19 33.65 -12.95 14.67
C TRP A 19 33.60 -12.65 13.18
N THR A 20 32.62 -13.22 12.52
CA THR A 20 32.31 -12.88 11.12
C THR A 20 30.85 -12.43 11.05
N ILE A 21 30.64 -11.24 10.54
CA ILE A 21 29.28 -10.69 10.37
C ILE A 21 29.01 -10.58 8.89
N VAL A 22 27.94 -11.26 8.43
CA VAL A 22 27.46 -11.15 7.06
C VAL A 22 26.13 -10.38 7.11
N TYR A 23 26.10 -9.22 6.48
CA TYR A 23 24.88 -8.41 6.57
C TYR A 23 24.46 -7.93 5.19
N GLY A 24 23.19 -7.60 5.09
CA GLY A 24 22.58 -7.10 3.87
C GLY A 24 21.39 -7.94 3.50
N HIS A 25 20.72 -7.51 2.45
CA HIS A 25 19.58 -8.27 1.94
C HIS A 25 20.08 -9.65 1.52
N ALA A 26 19.34 -10.69 1.89
CA ALA A 26 19.63 -12.06 1.53
C ALA A 26 20.90 -12.61 2.20
N ALA A 27 21.40 -11.99 3.26
CA ALA A 27 22.56 -12.55 3.99
C ALA A 27 22.28 -13.98 4.45
N ALA A 28 21.05 -14.28 4.86
CA ALA A 28 20.67 -15.61 5.32
C ALA A 28 20.68 -16.65 4.19
N GLU A 29 20.62 -16.22 2.94
CA GLU A 29 20.77 -17.14 1.80
C GLU A 29 22.23 -17.48 1.56
N ILE A 30 23.14 -16.62 1.96
CA ILE A 30 24.58 -16.86 1.81
C ILE A 30 25.07 -17.75 2.95
N VAL A 31 24.67 -17.44 4.18
CA VAL A 31 25.07 -18.22 5.36
C VAL A 31 23.84 -19.00 5.85
N SER A 32 23.77 -20.28 5.50
CA SER A 32 22.57 -21.08 5.79
C SER A 32 22.48 -21.54 7.24
N ALA A 33 23.61 -21.62 7.93
CA ALA A 33 23.67 -22.11 9.31
C ALA A 33 24.50 -21.19 10.19
N PRO A 34 24.05 -19.96 10.40
CA PRO A 34 24.79 -19.03 11.25
C PRO A 34 24.68 -19.42 12.73
N ASP A 35 25.65 -19.00 13.53
CA ASP A 35 25.54 -19.17 14.97
C ASP A 35 24.41 -18.30 15.54
N LYS A 36 24.24 -17.11 14.98
CA LYS A 36 23.14 -16.21 15.36
C LYS A 36 22.56 -15.59 14.10
N LEU A 37 21.25 -15.59 14.02
CA LEU A 37 20.50 -15.03 12.90
C LEU A 37 19.69 -13.84 13.42
N ILE A 38 19.93 -12.68 12.84
CA ILE A 38 19.32 -11.43 13.26
C ILE A 38 18.62 -10.83 12.04
N TYR A 39 17.38 -10.41 12.21
CA TYR A 39 16.62 -9.76 11.13
C TYR A 39 16.34 -8.32 11.51
N ALA A 40 16.70 -7.39 10.61
CA ALA A 40 16.40 -5.96 10.78
C ALA A 40 15.17 -5.64 9.95
N ASP A 41 14.15 -5.06 10.59
CA ASP A 41 12.82 -4.97 10.00
C ASP A 41 12.30 -3.54 10.03
N MET A 42 11.44 -3.25 9.07
CA MET A 42 10.63 -2.03 9.08
C MET A 42 9.43 -2.20 8.16
N ALA A 43 8.35 -1.47 8.46
CA ALA A 43 7.14 -1.52 7.66
C ALA A 43 7.33 -0.82 6.33
N ARG A 44 6.55 -1.23 5.32
CA ARG A 44 6.63 -0.60 4.00
C ARG A 44 6.33 0.90 4.06
N TRP A 45 5.47 1.33 4.97
CA TRP A 45 5.21 2.76 5.09
C TRP A 45 6.50 3.53 5.39
N GLU A 46 7.32 3.01 6.31
CA GLU A 46 8.59 3.67 6.61
C GLU A 46 9.57 3.59 5.44
N ILE A 47 9.57 2.44 4.73
CA ILE A 47 10.40 2.31 3.54
C ILE A 47 10.02 3.38 2.52
N GLN A 48 8.72 3.58 2.30
CA GLN A 48 8.24 4.61 1.38
C GLN A 48 8.66 6.01 1.83
N MET A 49 8.58 6.29 3.13
CA MET A 49 8.99 7.60 3.63
C MET A 49 10.48 7.83 3.39
N ARG A 50 11.31 6.82 3.60
CA ARG A 50 12.75 6.95 3.33
C ARG A 50 13.02 7.14 1.85
N SER A 51 12.23 6.49 0.99
CA SER A 51 12.34 6.73 -0.46
C SER A 51 11.97 8.15 -0.83
N ARG A 52 10.90 8.68 -0.24
CA ARG A 52 10.48 10.06 -0.49
C ARG A 52 11.56 11.07 -0.06
N ARG A 53 12.27 10.75 1.00
CA ARG A 53 13.37 11.61 1.49
C ARG A 53 14.69 11.35 0.78
N LYS A 54 14.69 10.42 -0.19
CA LYS A 54 15.87 10.08 -1.01
C LYS A 54 17.01 9.54 -0.17
N GLU A 55 16.67 8.78 0.86
CA GLU A 55 17.67 8.21 1.78
C GLU A 55 18.12 6.81 1.38
N VAL A 56 17.36 6.12 0.52
CA VAL A 56 17.60 4.71 0.24
C VAL A 56 17.50 4.41 -1.25
N ASN A 57 18.17 3.35 -1.65
CA ASN A 57 18.08 2.78 -2.99
C ASN A 57 17.14 1.57 -2.98
N GLY A 58 16.64 1.22 -4.15
CA GLY A 58 15.99 -0.07 -4.36
C GLY A 58 16.97 -1.20 -4.31
N LEU A 59 16.45 -2.42 -4.31
CA LEU A 59 17.25 -3.63 -4.17
C LEU A 59 18.14 -3.81 -5.39
N GLY A 60 19.44 -3.77 -5.16
CA GLY A 60 20.42 -4.03 -6.22
C GLY A 60 20.58 -2.94 -7.27
N VAL A 61 20.10 -1.74 -7.00
CA VAL A 61 20.22 -0.62 -7.95
C VAL A 61 20.62 0.65 -7.21
N GLU A 62 21.11 1.62 -7.95
CA GLU A 62 21.42 2.94 -7.39
C GLU A 62 20.42 3.93 -7.96
N ASN A 63 19.30 4.09 -7.28
CA ASN A 63 18.22 4.88 -7.82
C ASN A 63 17.54 5.81 -6.80
N ARG A 64 18.29 6.20 -5.75
CA ARG A 64 17.65 6.99 -4.67
C ARG A 64 17.06 8.31 -5.17
N GLU A 65 17.56 8.83 -6.28
CA GLU A 65 17.09 10.12 -6.80
C GLU A 65 15.84 10.00 -7.69
N GLU A 66 15.42 8.78 -8.01
CA GLU A 66 14.22 8.60 -8.83
C GLU A 66 12.97 9.07 -8.09
N ALA A 67 11.92 9.36 -8.86
CA ALA A 67 10.66 9.79 -8.29
C ALA A 67 10.07 8.70 -7.38
N PRO A 68 9.41 9.10 -6.28
CA PRO A 68 8.83 8.10 -5.37
C PRO A 68 7.90 7.10 -6.02
N SER A 69 7.20 7.49 -7.08
CA SER A 69 6.30 6.56 -7.78
C SER A 69 7.05 5.40 -8.42
N TYR A 70 8.26 5.63 -8.91
CA TYR A 70 9.08 4.55 -9.46
C TYR A 70 9.59 3.64 -8.36
N HIS A 71 9.98 4.21 -7.22
CA HIS A 71 10.34 3.39 -6.05
C HIS A 71 9.18 2.49 -5.63
N TYR A 72 7.97 3.05 -5.60
CA TYR A 72 6.80 2.28 -5.21
C TYR A 72 6.54 1.14 -6.18
N LYS A 73 6.60 1.42 -7.49
CA LYS A 73 6.36 0.38 -8.50
C LYS A 73 7.38 -0.74 -8.41
N ARG A 74 8.67 -0.37 -8.26
CA ARG A 74 9.71 -1.37 -8.14
C ARG A 74 9.54 -2.17 -6.86
N GLY A 75 9.21 -1.51 -5.76
CA GLY A 75 8.96 -2.19 -4.50
C GLY A 75 7.82 -3.18 -4.63
N TYR A 76 6.71 -2.70 -5.15
CA TYR A 76 5.49 -3.50 -5.27
C TYR A 76 5.68 -4.74 -6.13
N PHE A 77 6.33 -4.58 -7.29
CA PHE A 77 6.43 -5.68 -8.25
C PHE A 77 7.67 -6.54 -8.06
N ILE A 78 8.70 -6.06 -7.39
CA ILE A 78 9.97 -6.78 -7.29
C ILE A 78 10.48 -6.83 -5.87
N ASP A 79 10.91 -5.69 -5.31
CA ASP A 79 11.73 -5.66 -4.10
C ASP A 79 10.99 -6.24 -2.89
N TRP A 80 9.75 -5.80 -2.69
CA TRP A 80 8.99 -6.21 -1.51
C TRP A 80 8.59 -7.67 -1.58
N ILE A 81 8.33 -8.18 -2.79
CA ILE A 81 8.03 -9.61 -2.96
C ILE A 81 9.24 -10.45 -2.57
N VAL A 82 10.41 -10.07 -3.07
CA VAL A 82 11.64 -10.79 -2.76
C VAL A 82 11.92 -10.75 -1.26
N CYS A 83 11.85 -9.57 -0.66
CA CYS A 83 12.16 -9.42 0.76
C CYS A 83 11.13 -10.12 1.65
N ASP A 84 9.85 -10.09 1.28
CA ASP A 84 8.84 -10.81 2.05
C ASP A 84 9.08 -12.32 2.00
N ASN A 85 9.45 -12.85 0.85
CA ASN A 85 9.75 -14.28 0.74
C ASN A 85 10.94 -14.67 1.60
N LEU A 86 11.97 -13.82 1.66
CA LEU A 86 13.10 -14.05 2.54
C LEU A 86 12.69 -13.98 4.01
N LYS A 87 11.88 -13.00 4.35
CA LYS A 87 11.38 -12.84 5.73
C LYS A 87 10.63 -14.08 6.19
N LYS A 88 9.74 -14.60 5.33
CA LYS A 88 8.96 -15.79 5.67
C LYS A 88 9.85 -16.97 6.04
N LYS A 89 10.98 -17.12 5.35
CA LYS A 89 11.93 -18.20 5.65
C LYS A 89 12.65 -17.97 6.96
N VAL A 90 13.00 -16.72 7.26
CA VAL A 90 13.82 -16.38 8.42
C VAL A 90 13.02 -16.35 9.71
N LEU A 91 11.78 -15.87 9.65
CA LEU A 91 11.00 -15.58 10.85
C LEU A 91 10.89 -16.75 11.81
N PRO A 92 10.60 -17.99 11.35
CA PRO A 92 10.45 -19.09 12.30
C PRO A 92 11.74 -19.45 13.04
N LYS A 93 12.91 -19.12 12.50
CA LYS A 93 14.19 -19.58 13.06
C LYS A 93 15.10 -18.46 13.55
N VAL A 94 14.61 -17.23 13.56
CA VAL A 94 15.42 -16.07 13.92
C VAL A 94 15.77 -16.08 15.40
N ASP A 95 17.00 -15.63 15.71
CA ASP A 95 17.43 -15.49 17.11
C ASP A 95 17.04 -14.13 17.69
N TYR A 96 17.19 -13.07 16.88
CA TYR A 96 16.90 -11.70 17.31
C TYR A 96 16.23 -10.94 16.21
N TRP A 97 15.35 -10.02 16.58
CA TRP A 97 14.57 -9.19 15.66
C TRP A 97 14.80 -7.72 16.02
N LEU A 98 15.12 -6.89 15.03
CA LEU A 98 15.40 -5.48 15.25
C LEU A 98 14.27 -4.63 14.68
N ASP A 99 13.82 -3.69 15.47
CA ASP A 99 12.94 -2.60 15.03
C ASP A 99 13.83 -1.45 14.60
N THR A 100 13.86 -1.19 13.29
CA THR A 100 14.69 -0.14 12.71
C THR A 100 13.89 1.04 12.21
N HIS A 101 12.68 1.23 12.72
CA HIS A 101 11.82 2.32 12.25
C HIS A 101 12.39 3.70 12.58
N ILE A 102 13.11 3.83 13.68
CA ILE A 102 13.73 5.12 14.03
C ILE A 102 15.22 5.04 13.71
N VAL A 103 15.66 5.90 12.81
CA VAL A 103 17.05 5.91 12.36
C VAL A 103 17.97 6.17 13.55
N GLY A 104 19.01 5.35 13.68
CA GLY A 104 20.01 5.54 14.72
C GLY A 104 19.63 5.04 16.10
N THR A 105 18.41 4.54 16.27
CA THR A 105 17.92 4.08 17.57
C THR A 105 17.22 2.72 17.42
N PRO A 106 17.93 1.70 16.94
CA PRO A 106 17.28 0.39 16.76
C PRO A 106 16.98 -0.24 18.13
N LYS A 107 15.91 -1.01 18.15
CA LYS A 107 15.53 -1.81 19.33
C LYS A 107 15.63 -3.27 18.96
N MET A 108 15.95 -4.10 19.92
CA MET A 108 16.13 -5.53 19.63
C MET A 108 15.40 -6.37 20.68
N ILE A 109 14.70 -7.39 20.21
CA ILE A 109 14.10 -8.40 21.07
C ILE A 109 14.53 -9.78 20.58
N SER A 110 14.40 -10.79 21.44
CA SER A 110 14.70 -12.15 21.02
C SER A 110 13.62 -12.65 20.06
N GLY A 111 13.99 -13.63 19.24
CA GLY A 111 13.01 -14.28 18.38
C GLY A 111 11.87 -14.91 19.14
N GLU A 112 12.17 -15.46 20.31
CA GLU A 112 11.12 -16.03 21.17
C GLU A 112 10.13 -14.96 21.62
N THR A 113 10.62 -13.82 22.04
CA THR A 113 9.75 -12.72 22.46
C THR A 113 8.88 -12.23 21.29
N LEU A 114 9.46 -12.13 20.11
CA LEU A 114 8.70 -11.75 18.91
C LEU A 114 7.56 -12.74 18.67
N LYS A 115 7.87 -14.03 18.67
CA LYS A 115 6.86 -15.05 18.39
C LYS A 115 5.77 -15.06 19.44
N GLU A 116 6.15 -14.87 20.69
CA GLU A 116 5.18 -14.79 21.79
C GLU A 116 4.26 -13.58 21.60
N GLY A 117 4.82 -12.45 21.21
CA GLY A 117 4.03 -11.26 20.95
C GLY A 117 3.07 -11.43 19.79
N LEU A 118 3.53 -12.07 18.71
CA LEU A 118 2.66 -12.34 17.54
C LEU A 118 1.55 -13.31 17.93
N GLU A 119 1.86 -14.35 18.69
CA GLU A 119 0.86 -15.30 19.17
C GLU A 119 -0.22 -14.59 19.99
N LYS A 120 0.20 -13.75 20.92
CA LYS A 120 -0.72 -13.03 21.77
C LYS A 120 -1.58 -12.07 20.97
N THR A 121 -0.97 -11.35 20.03
CA THR A 121 -1.70 -10.39 19.19
C THR A 121 -2.78 -11.08 18.36
N ALA A 122 -2.46 -12.25 17.80
CA ALA A 122 -3.42 -12.98 16.97
C ALA A 122 -4.66 -13.41 17.75
N HIS A 123 -4.60 -13.45 19.08
CA HIS A 123 -5.70 -13.93 19.90
C HIS A 123 -6.34 -12.84 20.75
N THR A 124 -6.02 -11.57 20.51
CA THR A 124 -6.60 -10.45 21.24
C THR A 124 -7.02 -9.36 20.26
N PRO A 125 -7.97 -8.51 20.64
CA PRO A 125 -8.29 -7.37 19.78
C PRO A 125 -7.09 -6.44 19.64
N PHE A 126 -6.88 -5.93 18.43
CA PHE A 126 -5.78 -4.99 18.15
C PHE A 126 -6.15 -4.15 16.95
N ARG A 127 -5.34 -3.14 16.68
CA ARG A 127 -5.45 -2.37 15.45
C ARG A 127 -4.05 -2.06 14.93
N VAL A 128 -3.97 -1.78 13.64
CA VAL A 128 -2.70 -1.36 13.05
C VAL A 128 -2.41 0.09 13.45
N VAL A 129 -1.15 0.48 13.37
CA VAL A 129 -0.76 1.88 13.51
C VAL A 129 -1.23 2.59 12.23
N PRO A 130 -2.13 3.56 12.33
CA PRO A 130 -2.66 4.20 11.13
C PRO A 130 -1.68 5.18 10.55
N PHE A 131 -1.80 5.44 9.25
CA PHE A 131 -1.07 6.57 8.68
C PHE A 131 -2.04 7.54 8.01
N PHE A 132 -1.55 8.76 7.80
CA PHE A 132 -2.29 9.85 7.20
C PHE A 132 -1.39 10.47 6.15
N ASP A 133 -1.94 10.79 4.98
CA ASP A 133 -1.11 11.25 3.87
C ASP A 133 -1.85 12.31 3.06
N PRO A 134 -1.16 13.36 2.63
CA PRO A 134 -1.80 14.35 1.77
C PRO A 134 -2.11 13.78 0.38
N ALA A 135 -3.08 14.38 -0.27
CA ALA A 135 -3.46 13.99 -1.63
C ALA A 135 -3.80 15.25 -2.43
N PRO A 136 -3.64 15.22 -3.76
CA PRO A 136 -3.97 16.41 -4.56
C PRO A 136 -5.42 16.88 -4.40
N TRP A 137 -6.30 15.96 -4.05
CA TRP A 137 -7.73 16.23 -3.86
C TRP A 137 -8.12 16.34 -2.38
N GLY A 138 -7.16 16.28 -1.48
CA GLY A 138 -7.43 16.11 -0.06
C GLY A 138 -8.15 17.26 0.59
N GLY A 139 -8.92 16.93 1.63
CA GLY A 139 -9.73 17.86 2.37
C GLY A 139 -9.18 18.23 3.72
N GLN A 140 -10.02 18.89 4.52
CA GLN A 140 -9.61 19.50 5.77
C GLN A 140 -10.26 18.87 7.01
N TRP A 141 -11.25 17.99 6.81
CA TRP A 141 -12.08 17.50 7.92
C TRP A 141 -11.25 16.71 8.93
N MET A 142 -10.51 15.72 8.43
CA MET A 142 -9.73 14.85 9.31
C MET A 142 -8.58 15.61 9.95
N LYS A 143 -7.99 16.54 9.21
CA LYS A 143 -6.90 17.38 9.73
C LYS A 143 -7.35 18.13 10.97
N GLU A 144 -8.57 18.67 10.95
CA GLU A 144 -9.13 19.39 12.08
C GLU A 144 -9.57 18.48 13.21
N VAL A 145 -10.32 17.41 12.87
CA VAL A 145 -10.92 16.53 13.87
C VAL A 145 -9.86 15.78 14.65
N CYS A 146 -8.79 15.36 14.00
CA CYS A 146 -7.72 14.61 14.65
C CYS A 146 -6.51 15.46 15.01
N ASP A 147 -6.63 16.77 14.85
CA ASP A 147 -5.56 17.71 15.21
C ASP A 147 -4.22 17.29 14.59
N LEU A 148 -4.25 17.03 13.29
CA LEU A 148 -3.07 16.58 12.56
C LEU A 148 -2.16 17.78 12.24
N ASP A 149 -0.99 17.49 11.67
CA ASP A 149 0.04 18.48 11.39
C ASP A 149 -0.53 19.61 10.51
N LYS A 150 -0.60 20.79 11.07
CA LYS A 150 -1.19 21.95 10.40
C LYS A 150 -0.32 22.51 9.29
N LYS A 151 0.95 22.10 9.23
CA LYS A 151 1.85 22.51 8.15
C LYS A 151 1.52 21.81 6.83
N GLN A 152 0.86 20.64 6.89
CA GLN A 152 0.43 19.96 5.68
C GLN A 152 -0.81 20.66 5.11
N ASP A 153 -0.87 20.75 3.80
CA ASP A 153 -2.01 21.39 3.15
C ASP A 153 -3.32 20.64 3.41
N ASN A 154 -3.25 19.33 3.44
CA ASN A 154 -4.44 18.50 3.63
C ASN A 154 -4.04 17.10 4.07
N PHE A 155 -5.04 16.28 4.40
CA PHE A 155 -4.86 14.83 4.58
C PHE A 155 -6.02 14.14 3.87
N GLY A 156 -5.79 13.79 2.62
CA GLY A 156 -6.82 13.09 1.85
C GLY A 156 -6.96 11.64 2.25
N TRP A 157 -5.83 10.98 2.59
CA TRP A 157 -5.79 9.57 3.00
C TRP A 157 -5.71 9.53 4.51
N CYS A 158 -6.67 8.87 5.17
CA CYS A 158 -6.76 8.95 6.63
C CYS A 158 -7.03 7.58 7.23
N PHE A 159 -6.38 7.30 8.35
CA PHE A 159 -6.52 6.04 9.07
C PHE A 159 -6.35 4.85 8.14
N ASP A 160 -5.41 4.97 7.23
CA ASP A 160 -5.24 3.90 6.25
C ASP A 160 -4.89 2.60 6.94
N CYS A 161 -5.67 1.58 6.64
CA CYS A 161 -5.46 0.23 7.12
C CYS A 161 -5.21 -0.65 5.91
N VAL A 162 -3.96 -0.66 5.51
CA VAL A 162 -3.45 -1.44 4.39
C VAL A 162 -2.40 -2.38 5.00
N PRO A 163 -2.79 -3.61 5.34
CA PRO A 163 -1.91 -4.45 6.16
C PRO A 163 -0.50 -4.64 5.61
N GLU A 164 -0.35 -4.58 4.29
CA GLU A 164 0.98 -4.68 3.70
C GLU A 164 1.86 -3.49 4.03
N GLU A 165 1.29 -2.34 4.38
CA GLU A 165 2.07 -1.12 4.57
C GLU A 165 2.16 -0.66 6.02
N ASN A 166 1.14 -0.98 6.83
CA ASN A 166 1.08 -0.53 8.21
C ASN A 166 2.01 -1.31 9.12
N SER A 167 2.13 -0.81 10.34
CA SER A 167 2.85 -1.48 11.40
C SER A 167 1.93 -1.78 12.59
N LEU A 168 2.47 -2.52 13.53
CA LEU A 168 1.88 -2.83 14.82
C LEU A 168 2.88 -2.43 15.89
N TYR A 169 2.37 -2.10 17.08
CA TYR A 169 3.22 -1.94 18.26
C TYR A 169 3.05 -3.15 19.17
N LEU A 170 4.17 -3.77 19.54
CA LEU A 170 4.22 -4.69 20.65
C LEU A 170 4.79 -3.93 21.84
N LYS A 171 4.25 -4.17 23.02
CA LYS A 171 4.81 -3.55 24.22
C LYS A 171 5.62 -4.61 24.96
N VAL A 172 6.93 -4.42 25.02
CA VAL A 172 7.85 -5.37 25.62
C VAL A 172 8.61 -4.66 26.72
N ALA A 173 8.47 -5.15 27.95
CA ALA A 173 9.12 -4.57 29.13
C ALA A 173 8.88 -3.06 29.22
N GLY A 174 7.67 -2.62 28.90
CA GLY A 174 7.29 -1.22 28.99
C GLY A 174 7.67 -0.36 27.80
N GLU A 175 8.41 -0.91 26.82
CA GLU A 175 8.84 -0.19 25.62
C GLU A 175 8.02 -0.61 24.43
N LEU A 176 7.72 0.35 23.55
CA LEU A 176 7.06 0.03 22.28
C LEU A 176 8.08 -0.51 21.29
N PHE A 177 7.75 -1.61 20.67
CA PHE A 177 8.55 -2.26 19.65
C PHE A 177 7.68 -2.33 18.40
N GLU A 178 8.13 -1.71 17.32
CA GLU A 178 7.32 -1.58 16.10
C GLU A 178 7.72 -2.64 15.09
N ILE A 179 6.71 -3.31 14.51
CA ILE A 179 6.92 -4.33 13.48
C ILE A 179 5.94 -4.09 12.34
N PRO A 180 6.25 -4.52 11.11
CA PRO A 180 5.24 -4.54 10.06
C PRO A 180 4.05 -5.42 10.44
N SER A 181 2.85 -4.98 10.11
CA SER A 181 1.68 -5.82 10.39
C SER A 181 1.74 -7.13 9.61
N ASN A 182 2.41 -7.15 8.47
CA ASN A 182 2.57 -8.40 7.70
C ASN A 182 3.36 -9.47 8.44
N ASP A 183 4.18 -9.11 9.42
CA ASP A 183 4.84 -10.13 10.25
C ASP A 183 3.79 -11.01 10.93
N LEU A 184 2.72 -10.39 11.42
CA LEU A 184 1.61 -11.13 12.03
C LEU A 184 0.90 -12.00 11.01
N VAL A 185 0.62 -11.44 9.84
CA VAL A 185 -0.05 -12.19 8.78
C VAL A 185 0.77 -13.42 8.39
N PHE A 186 2.09 -13.25 8.22
CA PHE A 186 2.95 -14.35 7.78
C PHE A 186 3.10 -15.43 8.83
N TYR A 187 3.23 -15.04 10.09
CA TYR A 187 3.53 -16.01 11.15
C TYR A 187 2.29 -16.66 11.74
N LYS A 188 1.17 -15.95 11.81
CA LYS A 188 -0.06 -16.45 12.42
C LYS A 188 -1.23 -16.39 11.42
N THR A 189 -0.96 -16.79 10.18
CA THR A 189 -1.92 -16.67 9.09
C THR A 189 -3.27 -17.29 9.44
N ARG A 190 -3.24 -18.56 9.84
CA ARG A 190 -4.49 -19.29 10.08
C ARG A 190 -5.25 -18.75 11.27
N ASP A 191 -4.54 -18.41 12.34
CA ASP A 191 -5.19 -17.85 13.54
C ASP A 191 -5.83 -16.50 13.23
N LEU A 192 -5.15 -15.70 12.41
CA LEU A 192 -5.63 -14.35 12.08
C LEU A 192 -6.76 -14.38 11.06
N LEU A 193 -6.58 -15.12 9.96
CA LEU A 193 -7.51 -15.11 8.84
C LEU A 193 -8.61 -16.15 8.93
N GLY A 194 -8.34 -17.26 9.64
CA GLY A 194 -9.23 -18.41 9.64
C GLY A 194 -8.98 -19.31 8.46
N GLY A 195 -9.41 -20.57 8.58
CA GLY A 195 -9.14 -21.57 7.57
C GLY A 195 -9.64 -21.26 6.18
N PRO A 196 -10.91 -20.84 6.04
CA PRO A 196 -11.42 -20.57 4.68
C PRO A 196 -10.71 -19.42 3.98
N VAL A 197 -10.37 -18.35 4.69
CA VAL A 197 -9.70 -17.20 4.09
C VAL A 197 -8.26 -17.58 3.73
N GLU A 198 -7.57 -18.29 4.64
CA GLU A 198 -6.23 -18.78 4.32
C GLU A 198 -6.23 -19.68 3.10
N ALA A 199 -7.23 -20.57 2.99
CA ALA A 199 -7.30 -21.48 1.83
C ALA A 199 -7.46 -20.72 0.53
N ARG A 200 -8.19 -19.61 0.54
CA ARG A 200 -8.42 -18.83 -0.67
C ARG A 200 -7.30 -17.84 -0.97
N PHE A 201 -6.80 -17.15 0.03
CA PHE A 201 -5.89 -16.02 -0.17
C PHE A 201 -4.46 -16.26 0.29
N GLY A 202 -4.19 -17.42 0.92
CA GLY A 202 -2.85 -17.72 1.40
C GLY A 202 -2.44 -16.77 2.51
N GLN A 203 -1.23 -16.25 2.39
CA GLN A 203 -0.67 -15.33 3.40
C GLN A 203 -0.89 -13.86 3.02
N ASP A 204 -1.98 -13.57 2.33
CA ASP A 204 -2.40 -12.21 2.03
C ASP A 204 -3.61 -11.87 2.87
N PHE A 205 -3.59 -10.70 3.49
CA PHE A 205 -4.76 -10.19 4.19
C PHE A 205 -5.61 -9.47 3.15
N PRO A 206 -6.80 -9.98 2.80
CA PRO A 206 -7.47 -9.54 1.58
C PRO A 206 -8.37 -8.31 1.73
N ILE A 207 -8.53 -7.78 2.93
CA ILE A 207 -9.42 -6.65 3.17
C ILE A 207 -8.60 -5.47 3.66
N ARG A 208 -8.96 -4.30 3.16
CA ARG A 208 -8.38 -3.05 3.63
C ARG A 208 -9.44 -1.99 3.69
N PHE A 209 -9.21 -0.98 4.50
CA PHE A 209 -10.10 0.18 4.53
C PHE A 209 -9.27 1.43 4.77
N ASP A 210 -9.85 2.55 4.39
CA ASP A 210 -9.29 3.86 4.67
C ASP A 210 -10.42 4.88 4.63
N PHE A 211 -10.13 6.06 5.15
CA PHE A 211 -11.03 7.19 5.02
C PHE A 211 -10.47 8.11 3.95
N LEU A 212 -11.35 8.57 3.06
CA LEU A 212 -11.02 9.50 1.99
C LEU A 212 -11.69 10.82 2.33
N ASP A 213 -10.90 11.85 2.50
CA ASP A 213 -11.40 13.15 2.96
C ASP A 213 -11.31 14.14 1.82
N THR A 214 -12.48 14.52 1.27
CA THR A 214 -12.58 15.57 0.27
C THR A 214 -13.39 16.77 0.76
N MET A 215 -13.58 16.89 2.08
CA MET A 215 -14.33 18.01 2.66
C MET A 215 -13.49 19.28 2.54
N GLY A 216 -13.95 20.21 1.72
CA GLY A 216 -13.14 21.39 1.38
C GLY A 216 -12.00 21.09 0.44
N GLY A 217 -12.06 19.95 -0.23
CA GLY A 217 -11.05 19.51 -1.19
C GLY A 217 -11.62 19.40 -2.59
N GLY A 218 -11.13 18.43 -3.36
CA GLY A 218 -11.53 18.22 -4.73
C GLY A 218 -12.01 16.80 -5.00
N ASN A 219 -12.32 16.53 -6.25
CA ASN A 219 -12.71 15.19 -6.68
C ASN A 219 -11.51 14.27 -6.67
N LEU A 220 -11.71 13.02 -6.26
CA LEU A 220 -10.68 12.00 -6.48
C LEU A 220 -10.46 11.80 -7.98
N SER A 221 -9.33 11.19 -8.33
CA SER A 221 -9.08 10.80 -9.72
C SER A 221 -10.20 9.87 -10.20
N LEU A 222 -10.69 10.14 -11.39
CA LEU A 222 -11.63 9.21 -12.03
C LEU A 222 -10.87 7.95 -12.39
N GLN A 223 -11.37 6.79 -11.97
CA GLN A 223 -10.57 5.57 -11.97
C GLN A 223 -11.41 4.34 -12.19
N VAL A 224 -10.73 3.24 -12.49
CA VAL A 224 -11.35 1.93 -12.61
C VAL A 224 -10.37 0.88 -12.09
N HIS A 225 -10.91 -0.16 -11.47
CA HIS A 225 -10.10 -1.31 -11.03
C HIS A 225 -10.32 -2.44 -12.02
N PRO A 226 -9.26 -3.20 -12.34
CA PRO A 226 -9.39 -4.23 -13.38
C PRO A 226 -10.33 -5.34 -12.97
N VAL A 227 -11.03 -5.91 -13.93
CA VAL A 227 -11.83 -7.11 -13.67
C VAL A 227 -10.92 -8.30 -13.40
N THR A 228 -11.46 -9.33 -12.73
CA THR A 228 -10.66 -10.47 -12.27
C THR A 228 -9.93 -11.16 -13.42
N GLN A 229 -10.60 -11.34 -14.55
CA GLN A 229 -9.97 -12.01 -15.69
C GLN A 229 -8.75 -11.22 -16.17
N TYR A 230 -8.89 -9.91 -16.31
CA TYR A 230 -7.79 -9.06 -16.79
C TYR A 230 -6.60 -9.09 -15.84
N ILE A 231 -6.86 -8.95 -14.54
CA ILE A 231 -5.77 -8.90 -13.56
C ILE A 231 -5.03 -10.24 -13.50
N ARG A 232 -5.77 -11.34 -13.64
CA ARG A 232 -5.16 -12.67 -13.67
C ARG A 232 -4.30 -12.86 -14.91
N ASP A 233 -4.85 -12.55 -16.08
CA ASP A 233 -4.16 -12.83 -17.34
C ASP A 233 -2.96 -11.92 -17.55
N THR A 234 -3.06 -10.67 -17.08
CA THR A 234 -2.02 -9.68 -17.33
C THR A 234 -0.97 -9.64 -16.24
N PHE A 235 -1.36 -9.82 -14.98
CA PHE A 235 -0.48 -9.62 -13.85
C PHE A 235 -0.29 -10.86 -12.97
N GLY A 236 -1.01 -11.95 -13.25
CA GLY A 236 -0.89 -13.18 -12.46
C GLY A 236 -1.43 -13.07 -11.05
N ILE A 237 -2.35 -12.15 -10.81
CA ILE A 237 -2.97 -11.93 -9.51
C ILE A 237 -4.38 -12.46 -9.57
N TYR A 238 -4.83 -13.16 -8.52
CA TYR A 238 -6.02 -13.99 -8.60
C TYR A 238 -7.28 -13.39 -7.98
N TYR A 239 -7.21 -12.17 -7.48
CA TYR A 239 -8.40 -11.43 -7.06
C TYR A 239 -8.18 -9.95 -7.32
N THR A 240 -9.28 -9.23 -7.44
CA THR A 240 -9.24 -7.82 -7.82
C THR A 240 -9.78 -6.95 -6.70
N GLN A 241 -9.95 -5.66 -6.99
CA GLN A 241 -10.46 -4.71 -6.03
C GLN A 241 -11.96 -4.51 -6.26
N ASP A 242 -12.75 -5.08 -5.35
CA ASP A 242 -14.16 -4.75 -5.20
C ASP A 242 -14.27 -3.90 -3.94
N GLU A 243 -15.00 -2.79 -4.04
CA GLU A 243 -15.01 -1.87 -2.91
C GLU A 243 -16.39 -1.27 -2.69
N SER A 244 -16.50 -0.53 -1.62
CA SER A 244 -17.69 0.24 -1.33
C SER A 244 -17.30 1.55 -0.67
N TYR A 245 -18.15 2.55 -0.84
CA TYR A 245 -18.06 3.82 -0.14
C TYR A 245 -19.21 3.95 0.82
N TYR A 246 -18.91 4.30 2.06
CA TYR A 246 -19.92 4.70 3.02
C TYR A 246 -19.64 6.15 3.42
N LEU A 247 -20.62 7.02 3.30
CA LEU A 247 -20.42 8.44 3.58
C LEU A 247 -20.65 8.73 5.05
N LEU A 248 -19.56 9.03 5.75
CA LEU A 248 -19.62 9.42 7.16
C LEU A 248 -20.17 10.83 7.30
N ASP A 249 -19.87 11.68 6.33
CA ASP A 249 -20.36 13.05 6.31
C ASP A 249 -20.30 13.55 4.88
N ALA A 250 -21.07 14.59 4.59
CA ALA A 250 -21.13 15.13 3.24
C ALA A 250 -21.61 16.57 3.28
N GLU A 251 -20.99 17.41 2.47
CA GLU A 251 -21.50 18.77 2.24
C GLU A 251 -22.75 18.71 1.37
N GLU A 252 -23.49 19.82 1.33
CA GLU A 252 -24.79 19.84 0.67
C GLU A 252 -24.69 19.49 -0.81
N ASP A 253 -23.60 19.88 -1.46
CA ASP A 253 -23.41 19.65 -2.89
C ASP A 253 -22.47 18.48 -3.20
N ALA A 254 -22.23 17.60 -2.24
CA ALA A 254 -21.34 16.47 -2.43
C ALA A 254 -21.90 15.50 -3.47
N THR A 255 -20.98 14.86 -4.22
CA THR A 255 -21.37 13.91 -5.26
C THR A 255 -20.42 12.72 -5.28
N VAL A 256 -20.92 11.64 -5.90
CA VAL A 256 -20.10 10.47 -6.21
C VAL A 256 -20.32 10.18 -7.70
N TYR A 257 -19.21 10.00 -8.42
CA TYR A 257 -19.26 9.57 -9.82
C TYR A 257 -19.20 8.05 -9.84
N LEU A 258 -20.20 7.42 -10.48
CA LEU A 258 -20.29 5.96 -10.40
C LEU A 258 -21.04 5.40 -11.60
N GLY A 259 -20.30 4.69 -12.44
CA GLY A 259 -20.87 3.94 -13.54
C GLY A 259 -21.02 4.77 -14.80
N LEU A 260 -20.89 4.11 -15.93
CA LEU A 260 -21.08 4.77 -17.22
C LEU A 260 -22.56 4.99 -17.50
N LYS A 261 -22.86 6.07 -18.20
CA LYS A 261 -24.22 6.33 -18.63
C LYS A 261 -24.66 5.31 -19.67
N THR A 262 -25.94 5.04 -19.69
CA THR A 262 -26.52 4.13 -20.69
C THR A 262 -26.24 4.67 -22.09
N GLY A 263 -25.79 3.77 -22.97
CA GLY A 263 -25.55 4.12 -24.36
C GLY A 263 -24.22 4.77 -24.67
N VAL A 264 -23.34 4.86 -23.67
CA VAL A 264 -21.99 5.37 -23.93
C VAL A 264 -21.29 4.48 -24.96
N ASN A 265 -20.66 5.13 -25.95
CA ASN A 265 -19.81 4.43 -26.92
C ASN A 265 -18.41 4.33 -26.32
N PRO A 266 -17.92 3.11 -26.02
CA PRO A 266 -16.61 2.99 -25.38
C PRO A 266 -15.47 3.59 -26.20
N ASP A 267 -15.50 3.40 -27.50
CA ASP A 267 -14.43 3.94 -28.36
C ASP A 267 -14.39 5.46 -28.32
N GLU A 268 -15.58 6.09 -28.30
CA GLU A 268 -15.65 7.55 -28.21
C GLU A 268 -15.10 8.04 -26.88
N MET A 269 -15.43 7.36 -25.79
CA MET A 269 -14.95 7.75 -24.47
C MET A 269 -13.42 7.62 -24.39
N ILE A 270 -12.90 6.50 -24.89
CA ILE A 270 -11.45 6.27 -24.89
C ILE A 270 -10.75 7.32 -25.74
N ALA A 271 -11.30 7.66 -26.90
CA ALA A 271 -10.73 8.69 -27.73
C ALA A 271 -10.72 10.05 -27.01
N ALA A 272 -11.79 10.36 -26.29
CA ALA A 272 -11.85 11.61 -25.53
C ALA A 272 -10.83 11.66 -24.40
N LEU A 273 -10.62 10.52 -23.71
CA LEU A 273 -9.61 10.43 -22.65
C LEU A 273 -8.21 10.60 -23.24
N ASN A 274 -7.93 9.95 -24.35
CA ASN A 274 -6.63 10.08 -25.02
C ASN A 274 -6.39 11.51 -25.51
N ASP A 275 -7.40 12.14 -26.06
CA ASP A 275 -7.30 13.53 -26.50
C ASP A 275 -6.98 14.45 -25.32
N SER A 276 -7.66 14.22 -24.20
CA SER A 276 -7.40 15.00 -22.99
C SER A 276 -5.95 14.82 -22.53
N GLN A 277 -5.46 13.60 -22.54
CA GLN A 277 -4.10 13.31 -22.09
C GLN A 277 -3.07 13.95 -22.99
N GLN A 278 -3.30 13.93 -24.30
CA GLN A 278 -2.35 14.43 -25.26
C GLN A 278 -2.36 15.95 -25.39
N THR A 279 -3.52 16.57 -25.31
CA THR A 279 -3.67 17.99 -25.60
C THR A 279 -3.91 18.86 -24.38
N GLY A 280 -4.25 18.26 -23.25
CA GLY A 280 -4.65 19.01 -22.05
C GLY A 280 -6.09 19.50 -22.09
N LYS A 281 -6.86 19.16 -23.12
CA LYS A 281 -8.26 19.53 -23.21
C LYS A 281 -9.04 18.82 -22.09
N PRO A 282 -9.91 19.53 -21.35
CA PRO A 282 -10.65 18.87 -20.29
C PRO A 282 -11.52 17.73 -20.80
N PHE A 283 -11.54 16.64 -20.05
CA PHE A 283 -12.42 15.52 -20.35
C PHE A 283 -13.81 15.83 -19.80
N ASP A 284 -14.83 15.65 -20.63
CA ASP A 284 -16.22 15.93 -20.25
C ASP A 284 -16.77 14.72 -19.51
N THR A 285 -16.48 14.66 -18.22
CA THR A 285 -16.83 13.51 -17.40
C THR A 285 -18.34 13.26 -17.39
N GLU A 286 -19.13 14.31 -17.28
CA GLU A 286 -20.58 14.16 -17.13
C GLU A 286 -21.27 13.71 -18.41
N LYS A 287 -20.56 13.75 -19.55
CA LYS A 287 -21.09 13.17 -20.77
C LYS A 287 -21.12 11.65 -20.69
N TYR A 288 -20.16 11.05 -19.97
CA TYR A 288 -19.95 9.61 -19.98
C TYR A 288 -20.27 8.91 -18.66
N VAL A 289 -20.13 9.60 -17.52
CA VAL A 289 -20.19 8.98 -16.20
C VAL A 289 -21.36 9.57 -15.41
N ASN A 290 -22.10 8.71 -14.73
CA ASN A 290 -23.18 9.16 -13.86
C ASN A 290 -22.62 9.90 -12.66
N LYS A 291 -23.28 10.98 -12.29
CA LYS A 291 -22.93 11.81 -11.15
C LYS A 291 -24.13 11.80 -10.19
N TRP A 292 -23.92 11.24 -9.01
CA TRP A 292 -25.01 11.03 -8.05
C TRP A 292 -24.86 11.99 -6.89
N PRO A 293 -25.95 12.62 -6.45
CA PRO A 293 -25.88 13.38 -5.19
C PRO A 293 -25.53 12.43 -4.05
N ALA A 294 -24.69 12.90 -3.15
CA ALA A 294 -24.22 12.07 -2.04
C ALA A 294 -24.56 12.72 -0.71
N LYS A 295 -25.11 11.94 0.20
CA LYS A 295 -25.54 12.41 1.50
C LYS A 295 -24.91 11.54 2.58
N ARG A 296 -24.80 12.12 3.77
CA ARG A 296 -24.38 11.38 4.95
C ARG A 296 -25.18 10.09 5.07
N HIS A 297 -24.48 9.00 5.31
CA HIS A 297 -25.01 7.64 5.48
C HIS A 297 -25.40 6.93 4.17
N ASP A 298 -25.17 7.54 3.02
CA ASP A 298 -25.32 6.81 1.76
C ASP A 298 -24.23 5.77 1.62
N HIS A 299 -24.56 4.68 0.93
CA HIS A 299 -23.63 3.57 0.72
C HIS A 299 -23.63 3.20 -0.76
N TYR A 300 -22.45 3.15 -1.36
CA TYR A 300 -22.28 2.86 -2.79
C TYR A 300 -21.47 1.60 -2.95
N LEU A 301 -21.98 0.65 -3.74
CA LEU A 301 -21.23 -0.57 -4.08
C LEU A 301 -20.49 -0.34 -5.39
N ILE A 302 -19.22 -0.66 -5.42
CA ILE A 302 -18.34 -0.36 -6.54
C ILE A 302 -17.61 -1.65 -6.94
N PRO A 303 -18.26 -2.49 -7.76
CA PRO A 303 -17.57 -3.70 -8.23
C PRO A 303 -16.42 -3.35 -9.16
N ALA A 304 -15.43 -4.24 -9.24
CA ALA A 304 -14.34 -4.07 -10.19
C ALA A 304 -14.89 -3.87 -11.60
N GLY A 305 -14.22 -3.05 -12.38
CA GLY A 305 -14.66 -2.71 -13.73
C GLY A 305 -15.62 -1.54 -13.80
N THR A 306 -15.95 -0.92 -12.67
CA THR A 306 -16.86 0.21 -12.63
C THR A 306 -16.06 1.52 -12.54
N VAL A 307 -16.28 2.40 -13.52
CA VAL A 307 -15.65 3.73 -13.51
C VAL A 307 -16.26 4.55 -12.38
N HIS A 308 -15.42 5.15 -11.55
CA HIS A 308 -15.92 5.84 -10.36
C HIS A 308 -14.92 6.80 -9.77
N CYS A 309 -15.40 7.67 -8.90
CA CYS A 309 -14.61 8.37 -7.89
C CYS A 309 -15.53 9.13 -6.93
N SER A 310 -15.03 9.39 -5.74
CA SER A 310 -15.71 10.31 -4.83
C SER A 310 -15.52 11.73 -5.33
N GLY A 311 -16.60 12.52 -5.29
CA GLY A 311 -16.51 13.94 -5.58
C GLY A 311 -16.07 14.73 -4.36
N ALA A 312 -15.92 16.04 -4.56
CA ALA A 312 -15.58 16.96 -3.49
C ALA A 312 -16.68 16.98 -2.43
N GLY A 313 -16.30 17.34 -1.21
CA GLY A 313 -17.27 17.60 -0.14
C GLY A 313 -17.72 16.36 0.60
N ALA A 314 -16.93 15.30 0.61
CA ALA A 314 -17.33 14.04 1.24
C ALA A 314 -16.29 13.54 2.22
N MET A 315 -16.76 12.84 3.25
CA MET A 315 -15.91 12.08 4.16
C MET A 315 -16.32 10.62 3.99
N VAL A 316 -15.49 9.86 3.32
CA VAL A 316 -15.83 8.50 2.86
C VAL A 316 -15.06 7.46 3.65
N LEU A 317 -15.76 6.41 4.08
CA LEU A 317 -15.12 5.18 4.53
C LEU A 317 -15.12 4.23 3.34
N GLU A 318 -13.94 3.93 2.83
CA GLU A 318 -13.79 2.96 1.76
C GLU A 318 -13.40 1.62 2.34
N ILE A 319 -14.13 0.57 1.99
CA ILE A 319 -13.79 -0.80 2.36
C ILE A 319 -13.60 -1.59 1.08
N SER A 320 -12.45 -2.24 0.95
CA SER A 320 -12.07 -2.93 -0.28
C SER A 320 -11.58 -4.34 0.01
N ALA A 321 -11.91 -5.26 -0.89
CA ALA A 321 -11.19 -6.52 -1.02
C ALA A 321 -10.20 -6.32 -2.16
N THR A 322 -8.91 -6.44 -1.89
CA THR A 322 -7.92 -6.11 -2.92
C THR A 322 -6.57 -6.72 -2.59
N PRO A 323 -5.80 -7.11 -3.62
CA PRO A 323 -4.44 -7.65 -3.39
C PRO A 323 -3.40 -6.58 -3.06
N SER A 324 -3.77 -5.39 -2.87
CA SER A 324 -3.06 -4.17 -2.56
C SER A 324 -3.73 -3.10 -3.41
N ILE A 325 -3.01 -2.07 -3.80
CA ILE A 325 -3.64 -1.03 -4.62
C ILE A 325 -3.56 -1.43 -6.08
N PHE A 326 -4.70 -1.46 -6.77
CA PHE A 326 -4.70 -1.72 -8.20
C PHE A 326 -5.71 -0.82 -8.88
N THR A 327 -5.25 0.37 -9.25
CA THR A 327 -6.10 1.44 -9.75
C THR A 327 -5.56 1.94 -11.08
N PHE A 328 -6.44 2.00 -12.08
CA PHE A 328 -6.12 2.67 -13.35
C PHE A 328 -6.80 4.03 -13.34
N LYS A 329 -5.99 5.09 -13.27
CA LYS A 329 -6.51 6.45 -13.33
C LYS A 329 -6.81 6.80 -14.78
N LEU A 330 -7.99 7.38 -15.00
CA LEU A 330 -8.46 7.75 -16.33
C LEU A 330 -8.37 9.25 -16.54
N TRP A 331 -8.69 10.03 -15.53
CA TRP A 331 -8.77 11.49 -15.63
C TRP A 331 -8.56 12.08 -14.25
N ASP A 332 -7.84 13.17 -14.14
CA ASP A 332 -7.59 13.77 -12.84
C ASP A 332 -7.90 15.25 -12.81
N TRP A 333 -8.94 15.62 -13.54
CA TRP A 333 -9.57 16.96 -13.45
C TRP A 333 -8.63 18.08 -13.86
N GLY A 334 -7.59 17.78 -14.64
CA GLY A 334 -6.66 18.78 -15.13
C GLY A 334 -5.72 19.35 -14.08
N ARG A 335 -5.68 18.77 -12.89
CA ARG A 335 -4.83 19.30 -11.81
C ARG A 335 -3.45 18.66 -11.84
N LEU A 336 -2.51 19.34 -11.19
CA LEU A 336 -1.17 18.80 -10.99
C LEU A 336 -1.13 17.96 -9.72
N GLY A 337 -0.12 17.09 -9.65
CA GLY A 337 0.13 16.35 -8.42
C GLY A 337 0.75 17.23 -7.34
N LEU A 338 0.91 16.66 -6.15
CA LEU A 338 1.56 17.37 -5.04
C LEU A 338 3.00 17.75 -5.39
N ASP A 339 3.61 17.04 -6.33
CA ASP A 339 4.97 17.33 -6.81
C ASP A 339 5.01 18.41 -7.89
N GLY A 340 3.87 18.97 -8.25
CA GLY A 340 3.78 20.01 -9.28
C GLY A 340 3.81 19.48 -10.69
N LEU A 341 3.79 18.17 -10.88
CA LEU A 341 3.86 17.55 -12.21
C LEU A 341 2.48 17.06 -12.65
N PRO A 342 2.24 16.91 -13.96
CA PRO A 342 0.97 16.35 -14.43
C PRO A 342 0.74 14.96 -13.85
N ARG A 343 -0.52 14.64 -13.55
CA ARG A 343 -0.88 13.35 -13.00
C ARG A 343 -0.77 12.26 -14.05
N PRO A 344 -0.20 11.12 -13.76
CA PRO A 344 -0.16 10.02 -14.74
C PRO A 344 -1.57 9.44 -14.94
N UNK A 345 -1.94 9.13 -16.13
CA UNK A 345 -3.21 8.47 -16.41
C UNK A 345 -2.94 7.16 -17.09
N UNK A 346 -3.67 6.07 -16.89
CA UNK A 346 -3.58 4.76 -17.46
C UNK A 346 -4.68 4.52 -18.46
N UNK A 347 -4.97 5.33 -19.24
CA UNK A 347 -5.95 5.29 -20.30
C UNK A 347 -5.83 4.08 -21.23
N UNK A 348 -4.81 3.56 -21.29
CA UNK A 348 -4.59 2.36 -22.12
C UNK A 348 -5.09 1.10 -21.47
N UNK A 349 -5.10 1.13 -20.34
CA UNK A 349 -5.63 0.09 -19.53
C UNK A 349 -7.14 0.14 -19.40
N UNK A 350 -7.60 1.13 -19.66
CA UNK A 350 -9.02 1.33 -19.65
C UNK A 350 -9.75 0.70 -20.83
N UNK A 351 -9.09 0.31 -21.60
CA UNK A 351 -9.56 -0.35 -22.79
C UNK A 351 -9.83 -1.81 -22.56
N UNK A 352 -9.30 -2.22 -21.80
CA UNK A 352 -9.49 -3.56 -21.38
C UNK A 352 -10.52 -3.76 -20.40
#